data_f5ea1887ca3b4f7022dc4fdcd02f0039
#
_entry.id   f5ea1887ca3b4f7022dc4fdcd02f0039
#
_cell.length_a   1.000
_cell.length_b   1.000
_cell.length_c   1.000
_cell.angle_alpha   90.00
_cell.angle_beta   90.00
_cell.angle_gamma   90.00
#
_symmetry.space_group_name_H-M   'P 1'
#
loop_
_entity.id
_entity.type
_entity.pdbx_description
1 polymer ?
#
loop_
_entity_poly.entity_id
_entity_poly.type
_entity_poly.pdbx_seq_one_letter_code
_entity_poly.pdbx_strand_id
1 'polypeptide(L)'
;MKDTMRSKLTQLVRRLEEIDQNLQDPDVTSNMDQFRALSKERAEIEPVVLKAKEYEQAEEDLAAAEEMLSDEEMKEFASEEIKATKKAIEQISSELEILLLPKDPNDEKNIYLEIRAGTGGDESALFAGDLFRMYSRYAERQKWQVEFVSASPSDLGGYKEIVVKIVGQGAYSKLKFESGGHRVQRVPETESQGRVHTSACTVAVLPEADEIGDVVIDPSELRIDVYRASGAGGQHIQKTESAVRITHLPTGIVVECQDERSRNPKNERAMGVLISRIHAAQVAEVQAKESSMRKSLIGSGDRSERIRTYNYPQGRVTDHRINLTLYKLDSIMDGDLDCLISPLTTEHQAELLAALAEGE
;
A
#
# COMPACT_ATOMS: atom_id res chain seq x y z
N MET A 1 9.49 15.45 25.54
CA MET A 1 8.46 14.60 24.89
C MET A 1 7.07 14.97 25.41
N LYS A 2 6.00 15.00 24.56
CA LYS A 2 4.61 15.31 24.96
C LYS A 2 4.03 14.18 25.83
N ASP A 3 3.14 14.51 26.78
CA ASP A 3 2.55 13.52 27.70
C ASP A 3 1.72 12.45 26.99
N THR A 4 1.02 12.82 25.94
CA THR A 4 0.26 11.91 25.06
C THR A 4 1.15 10.86 24.40
N MET A 5 2.33 11.26 23.94
CA MET A 5 3.33 10.37 23.37
C MET A 5 3.89 9.41 24.43
N ARG A 6 4.20 9.89 25.62
CA ARG A 6 4.65 9.04 26.74
C ARG A 6 3.61 7.97 27.10
N SER A 7 2.34 8.37 27.16
CA SER A 7 1.25 7.44 27.41
C SER A 7 1.15 6.35 26.35
N LYS A 8 1.24 6.71 25.06
CA LYS A 8 1.26 5.74 23.95
C LYS A 8 2.45 4.78 24.03
N LEU A 9 3.64 5.29 24.31
CA LEU A 9 4.84 4.45 24.46
C LEU A 9 4.71 3.46 25.62
N THR A 10 4.19 3.90 26.77
CA THR A 10 3.94 3.00 27.92
C THR A 10 2.94 1.90 27.55
N GLN A 11 1.90 2.21 26.78
CA GLN A 11 0.95 1.21 26.29
C GLN A 11 1.62 0.20 25.34
N LEU A 12 2.49 0.67 24.43
CA LEU A 12 3.21 -0.20 23.51
C LEU A 12 4.20 -1.13 24.23
N VAL A 13 4.90 -0.63 25.25
CA VAL A 13 5.78 -1.47 26.09
C VAL A 13 4.98 -2.60 26.75
N ARG A 14 3.87 -2.29 27.39
CA ARG A 14 2.99 -3.30 28.00
C ARG A 14 2.46 -4.29 26.95
N ARG A 15 2.07 -3.78 25.80
CA ARG A 15 1.56 -4.62 24.72
C ARG A 15 2.62 -5.59 24.20
N LEU A 16 3.86 -5.15 24.07
CA LEU A 16 4.97 -6.02 23.70
C LEU A 16 5.21 -7.14 24.72
N GLU A 17 5.15 -6.81 26.02
CA GLU A 17 5.29 -7.80 27.08
C GLU A 17 4.15 -8.84 27.04
N GLU A 18 2.91 -8.40 26.81
CA GLU A 18 1.75 -9.30 26.63
C GLU A 18 1.94 -10.22 25.42
N ILE A 19 2.42 -9.68 24.30
CA ILE A 19 2.68 -10.47 23.09
C ILE A 19 3.78 -11.49 23.34
N ASP A 20 4.87 -11.11 24.00
CA ASP A 20 5.97 -12.01 24.33
C ASP A 20 5.54 -13.13 25.28
N GLN A 21 4.63 -12.85 26.23
CA GLN A 21 4.00 -13.87 27.08
C GLN A 21 3.10 -14.81 26.28
N ASN A 22 2.24 -14.26 25.42
CA ASN A 22 1.32 -15.06 24.59
C ASN A 22 2.08 -15.95 23.61
N LEU A 23 3.19 -15.50 23.04
CA LEU A 23 4.01 -16.30 22.14
C LEU A 23 4.71 -17.47 22.84
N GLN A 24 4.80 -17.48 24.18
CA GLN A 24 5.31 -18.59 24.98
C GLN A 24 4.22 -19.60 25.35
N ASP A 25 2.94 -19.27 25.14
CA ASP A 25 1.82 -20.13 25.46
C ASP A 25 1.71 -21.26 24.40
N PRO A 26 1.69 -22.55 24.84
CA PRO A 26 1.52 -23.69 23.95
C PRO A 26 0.23 -23.65 23.11
N ASP A 27 -0.85 -23.10 23.64
CA ASP A 27 -2.13 -22.99 22.94
C ASP A 27 -2.05 -22.01 21.77
N VAL A 28 -1.34 -20.91 21.92
CA VAL A 28 -1.10 -19.92 20.86
C VAL A 28 -0.15 -20.47 19.81
N THR A 29 0.92 -21.16 20.20
CA THR A 29 1.88 -21.75 19.27
C THR A 29 1.28 -22.88 18.43
N SER A 30 0.24 -23.53 18.90
CA SER A 30 -0.52 -24.53 18.15
C SER A 30 -1.46 -23.92 17.07
N ASN A 31 -1.87 -22.66 17.25
CA ASN A 31 -2.71 -21.93 16.31
C ASN A 31 -1.87 -21.04 15.41
N MET A 32 -1.54 -21.54 14.21
CA MET A 32 -0.65 -20.86 13.25
C MET A 32 -1.09 -19.45 12.86
N ASP A 33 -2.39 -19.19 12.75
CA ASP A 33 -2.91 -17.89 12.35
C ASP A 33 -2.74 -16.87 13.47
N GLN A 34 -3.03 -17.26 14.70
CA GLN A 34 -2.84 -16.43 15.88
C GLN A 34 -1.36 -16.17 16.15
N PHE A 35 -0.51 -17.18 15.99
CA PHE A 35 0.94 -17.05 16.09
C PHE A 35 1.51 -16.07 15.07
N ARG A 36 1.07 -16.15 13.81
CA ARG A 36 1.49 -15.23 12.74
C ARG A 36 1.05 -13.79 13.03
N ALA A 37 -0.20 -13.60 13.47
CA ALA A 37 -0.72 -12.28 13.80
C ALA A 37 0.08 -11.61 14.93
N LEU A 38 0.34 -12.35 16.02
CA LEU A 38 1.12 -11.85 17.16
C LEU A 38 2.60 -11.61 16.80
N SER A 39 3.20 -12.49 15.99
CA SER A 39 4.58 -12.31 15.52
C SER A 39 4.73 -11.08 14.63
N LYS A 40 3.74 -10.80 13.79
CA LYS A 40 3.71 -9.59 12.97
C LYS A 40 3.56 -8.34 13.82
N GLU A 41 2.60 -8.33 14.76
CA GLU A 41 2.38 -7.21 15.69
C GLU A 41 3.65 -6.96 16.54
N ARG A 42 4.31 -8.01 17.01
CA ARG A 42 5.60 -7.92 17.72
C ARG A 42 6.66 -7.21 16.89
N ALA A 43 6.85 -7.63 15.64
CA ALA A 43 7.84 -7.04 14.73
C ALA A 43 7.55 -5.56 14.41
N GLU A 44 6.29 -5.13 14.46
CA GLU A 44 5.90 -3.74 14.27
C GLU A 44 6.17 -2.88 15.50
N ILE A 45 5.94 -3.41 16.71
CA ILE A 45 6.07 -2.68 17.98
C ILE A 45 7.50 -2.66 18.50
N GLU A 46 8.26 -3.74 18.33
CA GLU A 46 9.61 -3.91 18.90
C GLU A 46 10.56 -2.74 18.58
N PRO A 47 10.67 -2.22 17.35
CA PRO A 47 11.56 -1.09 17.04
C PRO A 47 11.17 0.19 17.80
N VAL A 48 9.86 0.42 18.00
CA VAL A 48 9.37 1.58 18.75
C VAL A 48 9.75 1.48 20.22
N VAL A 49 9.56 0.30 20.83
CA VAL A 49 9.89 0.05 22.23
C VAL A 49 11.40 0.12 22.48
N LEU A 50 12.22 -0.41 21.57
CA LEU A 50 13.68 -0.29 21.67
C LEU A 50 14.12 1.17 21.65
N LYS A 51 13.56 1.97 20.75
CA LYS A 51 13.86 3.39 20.65
C LYS A 51 13.33 4.18 21.86
N ALA A 52 12.20 3.79 22.43
CA ALA A 52 11.69 4.37 23.67
C ALA A 52 12.64 4.12 24.86
N LYS A 53 13.22 2.92 24.96
CA LYS A 53 14.23 2.60 25.99
C LYS A 53 15.51 3.41 25.80
N GLU A 54 15.96 3.63 24.56
CA GLU A 54 17.08 4.53 24.29
C GLU A 54 16.79 5.96 24.75
N TYR A 55 15.55 6.42 24.56
CA TYR A 55 15.11 7.73 25.04
C TYR A 55 15.14 7.83 26.56
N GLU A 56 14.59 6.84 27.27
CA GLU A 56 14.62 6.80 28.74
C GLU A 56 16.04 6.78 29.28
N GLN A 57 16.93 5.97 28.68
CA GLN A 57 18.34 5.95 29.06
C GLN A 57 19.01 7.31 28.85
N ALA A 58 18.74 7.99 27.74
CA ALA A 58 19.28 9.30 27.50
C ALA A 58 18.74 10.36 28.49
N GLU A 59 17.50 10.26 28.96
CA GLU A 59 16.96 11.11 30.05
C GLU A 59 17.67 10.85 31.38
N GLU A 60 17.97 9.58 31.71
CA GLU A 60 18.73 9.21 32.90
C GLU A 60 20.18 9.71 32.82
N ASP A 61 20.84 9.57 31.67
CA ASP A 61 22.19 10.04 31.45
C ASP A 61 22.25 11.58 31.57
N LEU A 62 21.24 12.30 31.08
CA LEU A 62 21.12 13.74 31.23
C LEU A 62 20.99 14.14 32.71
N ALA A 63 20.14 13.45 33.46
CA ALA A 63 19.95 13.73 34.89
C ALA A 63 21.26 13.49 35.67
N ALA A 64 21.96 12.40 35.39
CA ALA A 64 23.26 12.09 35.97
C ALA A 64 24.33 13.18 35.64
N ALA A 65 24.38 13.64 34.38
CA ALA A 65 25.28 14.71 33.98
C ALA A 65 24.94 16.07 34.64
N GLU A 66 23.64 16.36 34.86
CA GLU A 66 23.19 17.55 35.56
C GLU A 66 23.55 17.52 37.07
N GLU A 67 23.53 16.34 37.70
CA GLU A 67 24.01 16.18 39.09
C GLU A 67 25.53 16.42 39.18
N MET A 68 26.32 16.00 38.19
CA MET A 68 27.77 16.24 38.12
C MET A 68 28.15 17.72 38.01
N LEU A 69 27.26 18.61 37.56
CA LEU A 69 27.49 20.07 37.52
C LEU A 69 27.73 20.67 38.91
N SER A 70 27.32 20.01 39.96
CA SER A 70 27.53 20.46 41.35
C SER A 70 28.99 20.31 41.80
N ASP A 71 29.78 19.50 41.09
CA ASP A 71 31.20 19.28 41.36
C ASP A 71 32.06 20.20 40.50
N GLU A 72 32.83 21.06 41.11
CA GLU A 72 33.65 22.07 40.38
C GLU A 72 34.74 21.45 39.49
N GLU A 73 35.26 20.27 39.87
CA GLU A 73 36.28 19.54 39.08
C GLU A 73 35.71 18.88 37.82
N MET A 74 34.41 18.54 37.86
CA MET A 74 33.72 17.86 36.75
C MET A 74 32.88 18.78 35.85
N LYS A 75 32.78 20.04 36.22
CA LYS A 75 31.85 21.01 35.63
C LYS A 75 32.03 21.20 34.10
N GLU A 76 33.26 21.21 33.62
CA GLU A 76 33.54 21.37 32.18
C GLU A 76 33.12 20.11 31.41
N PHE A 77 33.48 18.94 31.92
CA PHE A 77 33.07 17.64 31.34
C PHE A 77 31.54 17.44 31.37
N ALA A 78 30.90 17.72 32.50
CA ALA A 78 29.44 17.65 32.63
C ALA A 78 28.71 18.59 31.66
N SER A 79 29.27 19.78 31.40
CA SER A 79 28.70 20.74 30.44
C SER A 79 28.76 20.22 28.99
N GLU A 80 29.81 19.54 28.59
CA GLU A 80 29.95 18.94 27.28
C GLU A 80 29.00 17.71 27.12
N GLU A 81 28.95 16.87 28.16
CA GLU A 81 28.09 15.71 28.20
C GLU A 81 26.59 16.10 28.13
N ILE A 82 26.16 17.11 28.87
CA ILE A 82 24.79 17.66 28.81
C ILE A 82 24.45 18.13 27.39
N LYS A 83 25.39 18.80 26.70
CA LYS A 83 25.19 19.26 25.34
C LYS A 83 25.01 18.10 24.36
N ALA A 84 25.86 17.08 24.48
CA ALA A 84 25.80 15.88 23.65
C ALA A 84 24.50 15.09 23.87
N THR A 85 24.14 14.88 25.13
CA THR A 85 22.94 14.13 25.53
C THR A 85 21.67 14.88 25.13
N LYS A 86 21.58 16.20 25.29
CA LYS A 86 20.43 16.98 24.83
C LYS A 86 20.22 16.84 23.31
N LYS A 87 21.32 16.88 22.54
CA LYS A 87 21.24 16.68 21.09
C LYS A 87 20.78 15.26 20.73
N ALA A 88 21.26 14.24 21.48
CA ALA A 88 20.82 12.87 21.28
C ALA A 88 19.33 12.71 21.61
N ILE A 89 18.84 13.30 22.69
CA ILE A 89 17.42 13.30 23.08
C ILE A 89 16.54 13.94 21.99
N GLU A 90 16.95 15.08 21.41
CA GLU A 90 16.23 15.72 20.32
C GLU A 90 16.15 14.81 19.10
N GLN A 91 17.25 14.15 18.73
CA GLN A 91 17.29 13.21 17.60
C GLN A 91 16.40 11.99 17.86
N ILE A 92 16.53 11.35 19.02
CA ILE A 92 15.72 10.18 19.39
C ILE A 92 14.24 10.55 19.46
N SER A 93 13.90 11.72 19.99
CA SER A 93 12.50 12.20 20.03
C SER A 93 11.92 12.35 18.62
N SER A 94 12.67 12.91 17.68
CA SER A 94 12.25 13.04 16.28
C SER A 94 12.08 11.68 15.59
N GLU A 95 12.98 10.73 15.85
CA GLU A 95 12.88 9.37 15.33
C GLU A 95 11.64 8.64 15.89
N LEU A 96 11.35 8.82 17.19
CA LEU A 96 10.15 8.27 17.85
C LEU A 96 8.86 8.87 17.25
N GLU A 97 8.82 10.16 16.99
CA GLU A 97 7.67 10.80 16.33
C GLU A 97 7.37 10.14 14.99
N ILE A 98 8.39 9.87 14.19
CA ILE A 98 8.25 9.19 12.90
C ILE A 98 7.79 7.74 13.07
N LEU A 99 8.36 7.01 14.05
CA LEU A 99 8.00 5.61 14.30
C LEU A 99 6.56 5.43 14.83
N LEU A 100 6.01 6.46 15.50
CA LEU A 100 4.65 6.48 16.01
C LEU A 100 3.60 6.91 14.97
N LEU A 101 4.04 7.34 13.77
CA LEU A 101 3.11 7.64 12.69
C LEU A 101 2.30 6.39 12.29
N PRO A 102 1.03 6.57 11.96
CA PRO A 102 0.23 5.46 11.45
C PRO A 102 0.87 4.92 10.17
N LYS A 103 1.26 3.65 10.19
CA LYS A 103 1.78 2.96 9.02
C LYS A 103 0.62 2.63 8.08
N ASP A 104 0.82 2.87 6.78
CA ASP A 104 -0.12 2.38 5.77
C ASP A 104 -0.06 0.84 5.75
N PRO A 105 -1.19 0.13 5.92
CA PRO A 105 -1.20 -1.33 5.90
C PRO A 105 -0.71 -1.91 4.57
N ASN A 106 -0.67 -1.11 3.53
CA ASN A 106 -0.20 -1.51 2.21
C ASN A 106 1.31 -1.35 2.02
N ASP A 107 2.02 -0.65 2.92
CA ASP A 107 3.44 -0.31 2.75
C ASP A 107 4.35 -1.51 2.48
N GLU A 108 4.05 -2.67 3.07
CA GLU A 108 4.81 -3.92 2.91
C GLU A 108 4.33 -4.80 1.74
N LYS A 109 3.25 -4.40 1.05
CA LYS A 109 2.68 -5.17 -0.05
C LYS A 109 3.50 -5.04 -1.32
N ASN A 110 3.43 -6.08 -2.15
CA ASN A 110 3.84 -6.01 -3.54
C ASN A 110 2.93 -5.04 -4.30
N ILE A 111 3.36 -4.59 -5.45
CA ILE A 111 2.61 -3.62 -6.24
C ILE A 111 2.39 -4.08 -7.68
N TYR A 112 1.32 -3.57 -8.26
CA TYR A 112 1.12 -3.50 -9.70
C TYR A 112 1.47 -2.08 -10.16
N LEU A 113 2.43 -1.99 -11.07
CA LEU A 113 2.84 -0.76 -11.72
C LEU A 113 2.23 -0.73 -13.12
N GLU A 114 1.34 0.22 -13.36
CA GLU A 114 0.72 0.45 -14.65
C GLU A 114 1.24 1.76 -15.23
N ILE A 115 1.75 1.71 -16.47
CA ILE A 115 2.21 2.89 -17.19
C ILE A 115 1.42 2.95 -18.49
N ARG A 116 0.76 4.08 -18.74
CA ARG A 116 -0.04 4.32 -19.95
C ARG A 116 0.45 5.56 -20.65
N ALA A 117 0.57 5.45 -21.97
CA ALA A 117 0.77 6.60 -22.83
C ALA A 117 -0.46 7.51 -22.75
N GLY A 118 -0.20 8.80 -22.52
CA GLY A 118 -1.22 9.84 -22.47
C GLY A 118 -1.17 10.74 -23.69
N THR A 119 -1.21 12.05 -23.45
CA THR A 119 -1.15 13.05 -24.51
C THR A 119 0.24 13.08 -25.18
N GLY A 120 0.30 12.93 -26.49
CA GLY A 120 1.56 13.05 -27.27
C GLY A 120 1.78 11.96 -28.33
N GLY A 121 0.79 11.08 -28.54
CA GLY A 121 0.87 10.04 -29.56
C GLY A 121 2.04 9.08 -29.36
N ASP A 122 2.81 8.81 -30.42
CA ASP A 122 3.92 7.84 -30.41
C ASP A 122 5.02 8.25 -29.42
N GLU A 123 5.28 9.53 -29.24
CA GLU A 123 6.27 10.03 -28.28
C GLU A 123 5.90 9.68 -26.84
N SER A 124 4.61 9.73 -26.48
CA SER A 124 4.17 9.30 -25.17
C SER A 124 4.34 7.78 -24.96
N ALA A 125 4.19 6.98 -26.02
CA ALA A 125 4.44 5.54 -25.95
C ALA A 125 5.94 5.22 -25.78
N LEU A 126 6.82 5.94 -26.46
CA LEU A 126 8.28 5.83 -26.28
C LEU A 126 8.66 6.22 -24.83
N PHE A 127 8.10 7.30 -24.34
CA PHE A 127 8.35 7.73 -22.96
C PHE A 127 7.81 6.76 -21.90
N ALA A 128 6.69 6.09 -22.16
CA ALA A 128 6.20 5.00 -21.32
C ALA A 128 7.23 3.85 -21.21
N GLY A 129 7.90 3.53 -22.32
CA GLY A 129 9.01 2.57 -22.36
C GLY A 129 10.21 3.03 -21.53
N ASP A 130 10.56 4.30 -21.60
CA ASP A 130 11.64 4.90 -20.81
C ASP A 130 11.32 4.87 -19.30
N LEU A 131 10.09 5.22 -18.92
CA LEU A 131 9.62 5.12 -17.52
C LEU A 131 9.65 3.68 -17.03
N PHE A 132 9.19 2.72 -17.84
CA PHE A 132 9.28 1.31 -17.48
C PHE A 132 10.72 0.86 -17.24
N ARG A 133 11.65 1.26 -18.08
CA ARG A 133 13.08 1.00 -17.90
C ARG A 133 13.60 1.61 -16.61
N MET A 134 13.26 2.87 -16.33
CA MET A 134 13.63 3.58 -15.12
C MET A 134 13.17 2.83 -13.85
N TYR A 135 11.90 2.42 -13.79
CA TYR A 135 11.38 1.67 -12.64
C TYR A 135 11.96 0.26 -12.54
N SER A 136 12.22 -0.40 -13.67
CA SER A 136 12.89 -1.72 -13.67
C SER A 136 14.31 -1.63 -13.11
N ARG A 137 15.07 -0.60 -13.51
CA ARG A 137 16.41 -0.32 -12.95
C ARG A 137 16.36 0.00 -11.46
N TYR A 138 15.36 0.77 -11.04
CA TYR A 138 15.17 1.04 -9.62
C TYR A 138 14.86 -0.24 -8.84
N ALA A 139 13.98 -1.09 -9.34
CA ALA A 139 13.66 -2.38 -8.74
C ALA A 139 14.90 -3.29 -8.63
N GLU A 140 15.75 -3.35 -9.66
CA GLU A 140 17.02 -4.07 -9.62
C GLU A 140 17.94 -3.55 -8.48
N ARG A 141 18.06 -2.24 -8.34
CA ARG A 141 18.85 -1.60 -7.26
C ARG A 141 18.32 -1.94 -5.86
N GLN A 142 17.00 -2.04 -5.72
CA GLN A 142 16.33 -2.42 -4.47
C GLN A 142 16.30 -3.95 -4.27
N LYS A 143 16.80 -4.76 -5.22
CA LYS A 143 16.74 -6.24 -5.23
C LYS A 143 15.32 -6.78 -5.25
N TRP A 144 14.40 -6.05 -5.88
CA TRP A 144 13.03 -6.49 -6.10
C TRP A 144 12.93 -7.25 -7.43
N GLN A 145 11.95 -8.15 -7.51
CA GLN A 145 11.64 -8.86 -8.74
C GLN A 145 10.58 -8.10 -9.54
N VAL A 146 10.76 -8.05 -10.86
CA VAL A 146 9.79 -7.47 -11.79
C VAL A 146 9.19 -8.61 -12.61
N GLU A 147 7.88 -8.81 -12.45
CA GLU A 147 7.11 -9.82 -13.17
C GLU A 147 6.24 -9.14 -14.21
N PHE A 148 6.34 -9.60 -15.44
CA PHE A 148 5.55 -9.06 -16.53
C PHE A 148 4.10 -9.58 -16.46
N VAL A 149 3.13 -8.68 -16.49
CA VAL A 149 1.70 -9.03 -16.45
C VAL A 149 1.06 -8.88 -17.81
N SER A 150 1.12 -7.69 -18.40
CA SER A 150 0.58 -7.42 -19.74
C SER A 150 1.25 -6.21 -20.38
N ALA A 151 1.25 -6.16 -21.69
CA ALA A 151 1.66 -4.98 -22.42
C ALA A 151 0.90 -4.85 -23.74
N SER A 152 0.69 -3.60 -24.16
CA SER A 152 0.25 -3.21 -25.48
C SER A 152 1.37 -2.38 -26.12
N PRO A 153 2.21 -2.98 -26.98
CA PRO A 153 3.29 -2.26 -27.62
C PRO A 153 2.76 -1.23 -28.64
N SER A 154 3.57 -0.22 -28.92
CA SER A 154 3.32 0.75 -30.00
C SER A 154 4.12 0.37 -31.27
N ASP A 155 3.60 0.75 -32.44
CA ASP A 155 4.20 0.41 -33.72
C ASP A 155 5.60 1.04 -33.91
N LEU A 156 5.85 2.21 -33.30
CA LEU A 156 7.13 2.92 -33.37
C LEU A 156 8.04 2.65 -32.13
N GLY A 157 7.73 1.64 -31.36
CA GLY A 157 8.42 1.30 -30.13
C GLY A 157 7.75 1.87 -28.86
N GLY A 158 8.22 1.38 -27.70
CA GLY A 158 7.58 1.69 -26.41
C GLY A 158 6.24 0.99 -26.23
N TYR A 159 5.40 1.54 -25.34
CA TYR A 159 4.15 0.90 -24.96
C TYR A 159 3.00 1.91 -24.92
N LYS A 160 1.86 1.53 -25.49
CA LYS A 160 0.58 2.19 -25.23
C LYS A 160 0.13 1.99 -23.80
N GLU A 161 0.37 0.78 -23.30
CA GLU A 161 0.15 0.39 -21.90
C GLU A 161 1.13 -0.74 -21.54
N ILE A 162 1.66 -0.70 -20.33
CA ILE A 162 2.42 -1.80 -19.74
C ILE A 162 2.05 -1.94 -18.28
N VAL A 163 1.82 -3.18 -17.86
CA VAL A 163 1.50 -3.56 -16.49
C VAL A 163 2.51 -4.59 -16.02
N VAL A 164 3.18 -4.30 -14.92
CA VAL A 164 4.12 -5.21 -14.28
C VAL A 164 3.82 -5.32 -12.80
N LYS A 165 4.11 -6.49 -12.23
CA LYS A 165 4.09 -6.70 -10.79
C LYS A 165 5.51 -6.55 -10.27
N ILE A 166 5.68 -5.75 -9.23
CA ILE A 166 6.96 -5.61 -8.51
C ILE A 166 6.81 -6.30 -7.16
N VAL A 167 7.62 -7.34 -6.98
CA VAL A 167 7.65 -8.17 -5.78
C VAL A 167 8.87 -7.81 -4.95
N GLY A 168 8.63 -7.25 -3.77
CA GLY A 168 9.71 -6.87 -2.87
C GLY A 168 9.20 -6.19 -1.61
N GLN A 169 9.97 -6.34 -0.54
CA GLN A 169 9.62 -5.75 0.74
C GLN A 169 9.65 -4.22 0.67
N GLY A 170 8.58 -3.58 1.12
CA GLY A 170 8.46 -2.12 1.13
C GLY A 170 8.29 -1.49 -0.27
N ALA A 171 7.94 -2.27 -1.30
CA ALA A 171 7.77 -1.76 -2.66
C ALA A 171 6.69 -0.67 -2.73
N TYR A 172 5.54 -0.88 -2.09
CA TYR A 172 4.48 0.11 -2.06
C TYR A 172 4.90 1.38 -1.31
N SER A 173 5.55 1.26 -0.17
CA SER A 173 5.99 2.41 0.65
C SER A 173 6.87 3.38 -0.12
N LYS A 174 7.72 2.89 -1.02
CA LYS A 174 8.62 3.71 -1.84
C LYS A 174 7.97 4.22 -3.11
N LEU A 175 7.20 3.40 -3.81
CA LEU A 175 6.66 3.72 -5.13
C LEU A 175 5.26 4.36 -5.10
N LYS A 176 4.55 4.37 -3.97
CA LYS A 176 3.21 4.99 -3.85
C LYS A 176 3.15 6.45 -4.31
N PHE A 177 4.26 7.17 -4.19
CA PHE A 177 4.36 8.57 -4.61
C PHE A 177 4.55 8.74 -6.13
N GLU A 178 4.76 7.66 -6.87
CA GLU A 178 4.97 7.72 -8.32
C GLU A 178 3.67 7.78 -9.13
N SER A 179 2.52 7.56 -8.49
CA SER A 179 1.21 7.63 -9.14
C SER A 179 0.86 9.05 -9.56
N GLY A 180 0.47 9.22 -10.82
CA GLY A 180 0.06 10.50 -11.39
C GLY A 180 0.56 10.73 -12.81
N GLY A 181 0.47 11.98 -13.25
CA GLY A 181 0.92 12.40 -14.59
C GLY A 181 2.42 12.72 -14.63
N HIS A 182 3.16 12.07 -15.51
CA HIS A 182 4.57 12.31 -15.79
C HIS A 182 4.73 12.98 -17.12
N ARG A 183 5.29 14.18 -17.14
CA ARG A 183 5.46 15.00 -18.33
C ARG A 183 6.91 14.97 -18.82
N VAL A 184 7.10 14.76 -20.11
CA VAL A 184 8.42 14.83 -20.75
C VAL A 184 8.47 16.01 -21.72
N GLN A 185 9.63 16.67 -21.75
CA GLN A 185 9.99 17.72 -22.69
C GLN A 185 11.29 17.29 -23.36
N ARG A 186 11.21 16.88 -24.62
CA ARG A 186 12.39 16.50 -25.44
C ARG A 186 12.05 16.65 -26.92
N VAL A 187 13.09 16.58 -27.74
CA VAL A 187 12.93 16.42 -29.19
C VAL A 187 12.62 14.94 -29.45
N PRO A 188 11.43 14.60 -29.96
CA PRO A 188 11.08 13.21 -30.26
C PRO A 188 12.01 12.61 -31.34
N GLU A 189 12.22 11.32 -31.29
CA GLU A 189 12.93 10.59 -32.37
C GLU A 189 12.21 10.69 -33.70
N THR A 190 10.91 10.93 -33.68
CA THR A 190 10.05 11.11 -34.86
C THR A 190 10.05 12.55 -35.42
N GLU A 191 10.72 13.50 -34.76
CA GLU A 191 10.74 14.92 -35.14
C GLU A 191 11.96 15.24 -36.01
N SER A 192 11.72 15.59 -37.27
CA SER A 192 12.77 15.91 -38.22
C SER A 192 13.34 17.33 -38.15
N GLN A 193 12.60 18.26 -37.54
CA GLN A 193 12.96 19.70 -37.46
C GLN A 193 13.60 20.11 -36.13
N GLY A 194 13.87 19.16 -35.24
CA GLY A 194 14.54 19.41 -33.95
C GLY A 194 13.72 20.21 -32.94
N ARG A 195 12.38 20.24 -33.09
CA ARG A 195 11.51 20.97 -32.15
C ARG A 195 11.27 20.16 -30.89
N VAL A 196 11.32 20.84 -29.74
CA VAL A 196 10.98 20.25 -28.44
C VAL A 196 9.47 20.05 -28.35
N HIS A 197 9.04 18.80 -28.11
CA HIS A 197 7.65 18.47 -27.86
C HIS A 197 7.41 18.19 -26.38
N THR A 198 6.16 18.37 -25.97
CA THR A 198 5.71 18.05 -24.60
C THR A 198 4.70 16.91 -24.68
N SER A 199 5.06 15.80 -24.09
CA SER A 199 4.22 14.60 -23.99
C SER A 199 4.00 14.21 -22.53
N ALA A 200 3.02 13.37 -22.26
CA ALA A 200 2.73 12.91 -20.91
C ALA A 200 2.37 11.43 -20.91
N CYS A 201 2.74 10.77 -19.82
CA CYS A 201 2.30 9.42 -19.46
C CYS A 201 1.61 9.45 -18.10
N THR A 202 0.76 8.47 -17.85
CA THR A 202 0.18 8.25 -16.53
C THR A 202 0.80 7.01 -15.90
N VAL A 203 1.11 7.12 -14.64
CA VAL A 203 1.61 6.01 -13.81
C VAL A 203 0.62 5.75 -12.70
N ALA A 204 0.25 4.50 -12.49
CA ALA A 204 -0.53 4.06 -11.36
C ALA A 204 0.21 2.97 -10.60
N VAL A 205 0.36 3.16 -9.31
CA VAL A 205 0.94 2.19 -8.38
C VAL A 205 -0.18 1.71 -7.48
N LEU A 206 -0.54 0.43 -7.62
CA LEU A 206 -1.62 -0.21 -6.88
C LEU A 206 -1.02 -1.28 -5.97
N PRO A 207 -1.40 -1.34 -4.68
CA PRO A 207 -0.99 -2.43 -3.83
C PRO A 207 -1.62 -3.74 -4.31
N GLU A 208 -0.91 -4.85 -4.14
CA GLU A 208 -1.48 -6.18 -4.39
C GLU A 208 -2.68 -6.40 -3.45
N ALA A 209 -3.82 -6.77 -4.03
CA ALA A 209 -5.01 -7.10 -3.23
C ALA A 209 -4.76 -8.35 -2.39
N ASP A 210 -5.37 -8.40 -1.20
CA ASP A 210 -5.36 -9.60 -0.40
C ASP A 210 -6.11 -10.71 -1.15
N GLU A 211 -5.63 -11.95 -1.04
CA GLU A 211 -6.30 -13.09 -1.63
C GLU A 211 -7.72 -13.22 -1.05
N ILE A 212 -8.70 -13.33 -1.94
CA ILE A 212 -10.07 -13.65 -1.54
C ILE A 212 -10.07 -15.11 -1.13
N GLY A 213 -10.16 -15.36 0.17
CA GLY A 213 -10.24 -16.71 0.71
C GLY A 213 -11.48 -17.46 0.24
N ASP A 214 -11.48 -18.76 0.49
CA ASP A 214 -12.66 -19.59 0.23
C ASP A 214 -13.88 -19.07 0.99
N VAL A 215 -15.01 -18.98 0.30
CA VAL A 215 -16.28 -18.55 0.92
C VAL A 215 -16.74 -19.62 1.87
N VAL A 216 -16.59 -19.38 3.17
CA VAL A 216 -17.16 -20.21 4.23
C VAL A 216 -18.48 -19.59 4.65
N ILE A 217 -19.58 -20.33 4.46
CA ILE A 217 -20.93 -19.88 4.82
C ILE A 217 -21.35 -20.57 6.12
N ASP A 218 -21.70 -19.78 7.13
CA ASP A 218 -22.31 -20.29 8.34
C ASP A 218 -23.76 -20.68 8.05
N PRO A 219 -24.19 -21.92 8.37
CA PRO A 219 -25.59 -22.34 8.21
C PRO A 219 -26.60 -21.41 8.89
N SER A 220 -26.23 -20.71 9.95
CA SER A 220 -27.08 -19.75 10.65
C SER A 220 -27.37 -18.47 9.85
N GLU A 221 -26.54 -18.16 8.86
CA GLU A 221 -26.67 -17.01 7.96
C GLU A 221 -27.55 -17.32 6.75
N LEU A 222 -28.06 -18.57 6.66
CA LEU A 222 -28.87 -19.02 5.56
C LEU A 222 -30.34 -19.13 5.95
N ARG A 223 -31.20 -18.60 5.12
CA ARG A 223 -32.61 -18.86 5.13
C ARG A 223 -32.97 -19.77 3.96
N ILE A 224 -33.44 -20.96 4.26
CA ILE A 224 -33.83 -21.96 3.26
C ILE A 224 -35.36 -22.05 3.26
N ASP A 225 -35.98 -21.61 2.18
CA ASP A 225 -37.43 -21.68 1.94
C ASP A 225 -37.71 -22.76 0.88
N VAL A 226 -38.68 -23.59 1.16
CA VAL A 226 -39.16 -24.63 0.23
C VAL A 226 -40.52 -24.21 -0.28
N TYR A 227 -40.71 -24.24 -1.58
CA TYR A 227 -41.96 -23.83 -2.21
C TYR A 227 -42.33 -24.73 -3.41
N ARG A 228 -43.51 -24.54 -3.93
CA ARG A 228 -43.99 -25.30 -5.08
C ARG A 228 -43.42 -24.72 -6.36
N ALA A 229 -42.78 -25.56 -7.17
CA ALA A 229 -42.26 -25.13 -8.45
C ALA A 229 -43.40 -24.67 -9.37
N SER A 230 -43.19 -23.50 -10.01
CA SER A 230 -44.13 -22.99 -11.02
C SER A 230 -43.56 -23.28 -12.42
N GLY A 231 -44.24 -24.15 -13.20
CA GLY A 231 -43.84 -24.48 -14.56
C GLY A 231 -44.87 -25.34 -15.30
N ALA A 232 -44.71 -25.46 -16.61
CA ALA A 232 -45.53 -26.37 -17.45
C ALA A 232 -45.14 -27.81 -17.14
N GLY A 233 -45.94 -28.47 -16.31
CA GLY A 233 -45.73 -29.85 -15.91
C GLY A 233 -47.01 -30.45 -15.33
N GLY A 234 -47.14 -31.79 -15.34
CA GLY A 234 -48.34 -32.52 -14.88
C GLY A 234 -48.60 -32.38 -13.37
N GLN A 235 -49.73 -32.91 -12.89
CA GLN A 235 -50.23 -32.79 -11.51
C GLN A 235 -49.21 -33.13 -10.40
N HIS A 236 -48.14 -33.87 -10.71
CA HIS A 236 -47.12 -34.25 -9.73
C HIS A 236 -46.17 -33.08 -9.38
N ILE A 237 -45.86 -32.20 -10.34
CA ILE A 237 -44.98 -31.04 -10.14
C ILE A 237 -45.69 -29.95 -9.33
N GLN A 238 -47.01 -29.84 -9.46
CA GLN A 238 -47.79 -28.81 -8.75
C GLN A 238 -48.20 -29.21 -7.32
N LYS A 239 -48.07 -30.50 -6.95
CA LYS A 239 -48.48 -30.99 -5.62
C LYS A 239 -47.33 -31.14 -4.62
N THR A 240 -46.11 -31.27 -5.08
CA THR A 240 -44.92 -31.42 -4.22
C THR A 240 -44.12 -30.12 -4.11
N GLU A 241 -43.80 -29.74 -2.89
CA GLU A 241 -42.91 -28.62 -2.61
C GLU A 241 -41.46 -29.01 -2.97
N SER A 242 -41.15 -28.92 -4.26
CA SER A 242 -39.92 -29.43 -4.84
C SER A 242 -38.90 -28.32 -5.19
N ALA A 243 -39.29 -27.05 -5.14
CA ALA A 243 -38.39 -25.92 -5.36
C ALA A 243 -37.74 -25.46 -4.05
N VAL A 244 -36.47 -25.10 -4.12
CA VAL A 244 -35.68 -24.62 -2.98
C VAL A 244 -35.19 -23.22 -3.30
N ARG A 245 -35.37 -22.29 -2.34
CA ARG A 245 -34.82 -20.95 -2.36
C ARG A 245 -33.89 -20.80 -1.16
N ILE A 246 -32.64 -20.46 -1.41
CA ILE A 246 -31.66 -20.19 -0.38
C ILE A 246 -31.35 -18.68 -0.44
N THR A 247 -31.54 -18.02 0.69
CA THR A 247 -31.18 -16.60 0.87
C THR A 247 -30.05 -16.51 1.85
N HIS A 248 -28.94 -15.86 1.45
CA HIS A 248 -27.85 -15.52 2.34
C HIS A 248 -28.17 -14.18 2.99
N LEU A 249 -28.45 -14.18 4.29
CA LEU A 249 -28.96 -13.02 5.03
C LEU A 249 -28.01 -11.82 5.02
N PRO A 250 -26.68 -11.97 5.22
CA PRO A 250 -25.76 -10.85 5.24
C PRO A 250 -25.65 -10.11 3.89
N THR A 251 -25.63 -10.83 2.77
CA THR A 251 -25.47 -10.24 1.43
C THR A 251 -26.78 -10.02 0.70
N GLY A 252 -27.88 -10.62 1.16
CA GLY A 252 -29.17 -10.59 0.48
C GLY A 252 -29.22 -11.38 -0.84
N ILE A 253 -28.19 -12.17 -1.17
CA ILE A 253 -28.13 -12.96 -2.40
C ILE A 253 -29.10 -14.13 -2.28
N VAL A 254 -29.94 -14.28 -3.32
CA VAL A 254 -30.96 -15.35 -3.40
C VAL A 254 -30.65 -16.28 -4.56
N VAL A 255 -30.73 -17.57 -4.30
CA VAL A 255 -30.60 -18.63 -5.29
C VAL A 255 -31.82 -19.53 -5.25
N GLU A 256 -32.40 -19.80 -6.40
CA GLU A 256 -33.55 -20.72 -6.57
C GLU A 256 -33.15 -21.90 -7.44
N CYS A 257 -33.58 -23.10 -7.04
CA CYS A 257 -33.35 -24.31 -7.81
C CYS A 257 -34.67 -25.09 -7.95
N GLN A 258 -35.11 -25.33 -9.21
CA GLN A 258 -36.38 -25.99 -9.54
C GLN A 258 -36.23 -27.26 -10.40
N ASP A 259 -35.01 -27.52 -10.95
CA ASP A 259 -34.82 -28.42 -12.09
C ASP A 259 -34.72 -29.92 -11.76
N GLU A 260 -34.72 -30.34 -10.50
CA GLU A 260 -34.54 -31.74 -10.13
C GLU A 260 -35.72 -32.35 -9.35
N ARG A 261 -35.90 -33.68 -9.44
CA ARG A 261 -36.99 -34.39 -8.76
C ARG A 261 -36.72 -34.64 -7.27
N SER A 262 -35.48 -34.61 -6.83
CA SER A 262 -35.09 -34.87 -5.43
C SER A 262 -34.65 -33.59 -4.71
N ARG A 263 -34.99 -33.51 -3.42
CA ARG A 263 -34.73 -32.32 -2.58
C ARG A 263 -33.23 -32.15 -2.20
N ASN A 264 -32.57 -33.25 -1.88
CA ASN A 264 -31.17 -33.20 -1.40
C ASN A 264 -30.18 -32.71 -2.45
N PRO A 265 -30.17 -33.21 -3.71
CA PRO A 265 -29.26 -32.68 -4.72
C PRO A 265 -29.57 -31.23 -5.11
N LYS A 266 -30.81 -30.75 -4.92
CA LYS A 266 -31.14 -29.32 -5.14
C LYS A 266 -30.51 -28.40 -4.12
N ASN A 267 -30.49 -28.80 -2.84
CA ASN A 267 -29.85 -28.03 -1.80
C ASN A 267 -28.35 -27.91 -2.04
N GLU A 268 -27.65 -28.98 -2.38
CA GLU A 268 -26.24 -29.00 -2.69
C GLU A 268 -25.91 -28.11 -3.90
N ARG A 269 -26.71 -28.24 -4.96
CA ARG A 269 -26.54 -27.45 -6.18
C ARG A 269 -26.85 -25.96 -5.96
N ALA A 270 -27.93 -25.66 -5.25
CA ALA A 270 -28.27 -24.27 -4.88
C ALA A 270 -27.19 -23.65 -3.98
N MET A 271 -26.61 -24.43 -3.07
CA MET A 271 -25.48 -24.00 -2.23
C MET A 271 -24.23 -23.74 -3.05
N GLY A 272 -23.89 -24.62 -4.00
CA GLY A 272 -22.74 -24.38 -4.91
C GLY A 272 -22.91 -23.13 -5.75
N VAL A 273 -24.12 -22.87 -6.26
CA VAL A 273 -24.42 -21.62 -6.99
C VAL A 273 -24.35 -20.40 -6.07
N LEU A 274 -24.84 -20.53 -4.83
CA LEU A 274 -24.78 -19.45 -3.84
C LEU A 274 -23.34 -19.08 -3.52
N ILE A 275 -22.48 -20.06 -3.23
CA ILE A 275 -21.05 -19.87 -2.99
C ILE A 275 -20.40 -19.15 -4.17
N SER A 276 -20.67 -19.61 -5.39
CA SER A 276 -20.14 -18.99 -6.60
C SER A 276 -20.60 -17.53 -6.78
N ARG A 277 -21.86 -17.22 -6.46
CA ARG A 277 -22.38 -15.84 -6.53
C ARG A 277 -21.80 -14.93 -5.46
N ILE A 278 -21.64 -15.43 -4.24
CA ILE A 278 -21.00 -14.66 -3.15
C ILE A 278 -19.55 -14.37 -3.51
N HIS A 279 -18.82 -15.38 -3.98
CA HIS A 279 -17.44 -15.20 -4.43
C HIS A 279 -17.34 -14.18 -5.59
N ALA A 280 -18.22 -14.29 -6.59
CA ALA A 280 -18.27 -13.34 -7.70
C ALA A 280 -18.59 -11.91 -7.22
N ALA A 281 -19.46 -11.75 -6.23
CA ALA A 281 -19.77 -10.44 -5.64
C ALA A 281 -18.57 -9.86 -4.90
N GLN A 282 -17.84 -10.66 -4.13
CA GLN A 282 -16.60 -10.24 -3.46
C GLN A 282 -15.54 -9.83 -4.47
N VAL A 283 -15.32 -10.60 -5.52
CA VAL A 283 -14.40 -10.26 -6.62
C VAL A 283 -14.79 -8.93 -7.26
N ALA A 284 -16.09 -8.76 -7.56
CA ALA A 284 -16.59 -7.52 -8.16
C ALA A 284 -16.38 -6.30 -7.25
N GLU A 285 -16.56 -6.45 -5.94
CA GLU A 285 -16.31 -5.38 -4.97
C GLU A 285 -14.83 -4.98 -4.93
N VAL A 286 -13.91 -5.95 -4.89
CA VAL A 286 -12.47 -5.69 -4.95
C VAL A 286 -12.09 -4.98 -6.24
N GLN A 287 -12.58 -5.47 -7.39
CA GLN A 287 -12.34 -4.84 -8.69
C GLN A 287 -12.89 -3.41 -8.77
N ALA A 288 -14.06 -3.16 -8.17
CA ALA A 288 -14.64 -1.81 -8.11
C ALA A 288 -13.78 -0.87 -7.26
N LYS A 289 -13.27 -1.34 -6.11
CA LYS A 289 -12.34 -0.57 -5.26
C LYS A 289 -11.04 -0.25 -6.00
N GLU A 290 -10.43 -1.23 -6.64
CA GLU A 290 -9.22 -1.04 -7.45
C GLU A 290 -9.45 -0.06 -8.62
N SER A 291 -10.57 -0.20 -9.33
CA SER A 291 -10.92 0.71 -10.43
C SER A 291 -11.12 2.15 -9.95
N SER A 292 -11.80 2.33 -8.81
CA SER A 292 -11.99 3.65 -8.19
C SER A 292 -10.65 4.25 -7.73
N MET A 293 -9.81 3.45 -7.09
CA MET A 293 -8.47 3.86 -6.67
C MET A 293 -7.60 4.25 -7.87
N ARG A 294 -7.57 3.43 -8.91
CA ARG A 294 -6.86 3.73 -10.16
C ARG A 294 -7.31 5.05 -10.75
N LYS A 295 -8.62 5.28 -10.82
CA LYS A 295 -9.18 6.53 -11.35
C LYS A 295 -8.77 7.75 -10.54
N SER A 296 -8.73 7.66 -9.21
CA SER A 296 -8.30 8.76 -8.34
C SER A 296 -6.80 9.06 -8.48
N LEU A 297 -5.96 8.03 -8.71
CA LEU A 297 -4.51 8.17 -8.84
C LEU A 297 -4.07 8.79 -10.18
N ILE A 298 -4.79 8.50 -11.26
CA ILE A 298 -4.39 8.89 -12.62
C ILE A 298 -4.90 10.29 -13.00
N GLY A 299 -6.01 10.75 -12.40
CA GLY A 299 -6.67 11.98 -12.82
C GLY A 299 -7.18 11.92 -14.26
N SER A 300 -7.11 13.05 -14.99
CA SER A 300 -7.53 13.14 -16.40
C SER A 300 -6.50 12.60 -17.40
N GLY A 301 -5.25 12.40 -16.99
CA GLY A 301 -4.13 12.06 -17.88
C GLY A 301 -3.68 13.22 -18.79
N ASP A 302 -4.16 14.43 -18.54
CA ASP A 302 -3.73 15.63 -19.26
C ASP A 302 -2.31 16.05 -18.79
N ARG A 303 -1.51 16.57 -19.70
CA ARG A 303 -0.19 17.13 -19.41
C ARG A 303 -0.20 18.34 -18.46
N SER A 304 -1.37 18.93 -18.20
CA SER A 304 -1.56 19.97 -17.19
C SER A 304 -1.58 19.42 -15.77
N GLU A 305 -2.12 18.21 -15.58
CA GLU A 305 -2.17 17.49 -14.29
C GLU A 305 -0.91 16.66 -14.05
N ARG A 306 0.22 17.33 -14.01
CA ARG A 306 1.53 16.68 -13.83
C ARG A 306 1.99 16.70 -12.38
N ILE A 307 2.52 15.57 -11.92
CA ILE A 307 3.26 15.52 -10.66
C ILE A 307 4.74 15.80 -10.88
N ARG A 308 5.29 15.38 -12.04
CA ARG A 308 6.71 15.46 -12.35
C ARG A 308 6.95 15.84 -13.80
N THR A 309 8.02 16.60 -14.05
CA THR A 309 8.46 16.95 -15.40
C THR A 309 9.91 16.53 -15.60
N TYR A 310 10.14 15.84 -16.73
CA TYR A 310 11.45 15.41 -17.21
C TYR A 310 11.86 16.27 -18.40
N ASN A 311 12.83 17.18 -18.18
CA ASN A 311 13.29 18.12 -19.20
C ASN A 311 14.67 17.67 -19.72
N TYR A 312 14.68 17.04 -20.89
CA TYR A 312 15.91 16.52 -21.49
C TYR A 312 16.87 17.62 -21.96
N PRO A 313 16.44 18.71 -22.64
CA PRO A 313 17.35 19.77 -23.05
C PRO A 313 18.11 20.42 -21.89
N GLN A 314 17.50 20.46 -20.70
CA GLN A 314 18.12 21.05 -19.50
C GLN A 314 18.70 20.00 -18.54
N GLY A 315 18.58 18.70 -18.86
CA GLY A 315 19.07 17.61 -18.01
C GLY A 315 18.48 17.59 -16.61
N ARG A 316 17.24 18.09 -16.44
CA ARG A 316 16.62 18.25 -15.12
C ARG A 316 15.30 17.48 -14.97
N VAL A 317 15.04 17.09 -13.73
CA VAL A 317 13.74 16.54 -13.30
C VAL A 317 13.19 17.46 -12.21
N THR A 318 11.91 17.83 -12.33
CA THR A 318 11.21 18.66 -11.35
C THR A 318 10.01 17.91 -10.82
N ASP A 319 9.95 17.71 -9.50
CA ASP A 319 8.75 17.26 -8.82
C ASP A 319 7.96 18.49 -8.36
N HIS A 320 6.78 18.66 -8.94
CA HIS A 320 5.96 19.86 -8.72
C HIS A 320 5.25 19.88 -7.38
N ARG A 321 5.10 18.72 -6.72
CA ARG A 321 4.43 18.61 -5.42
C ARG A 321 5.22 19.27 -4.31
N ILE A 322 6.54 19.12 -4.34
CA ILE A 322 7.47 19.64 -3.34
C ILE A 322 8.43 20.70 -3.92
N ASN A 323 8.20 21.17 -5.15
CA ASN A 323 9.04 22.14 -5.86
C ASN A 323 10.54 21.75 -5.90
N LEU A 324 10.82 20.45 -5.95
CA LEU A 324 12.18 19.92 -6.02
C LEU A 324 12.64 19.83 -7.46
N THR A 325 13.77 20.45 -7.78
CA THR A 325 14.43 20.37 -9.10
C THR A 325 15.82 19.78 -8.95
N LEU A 326 16.08 18.69 -9.69
CA LEU A 326 17.37 18.00 -9.70
C LEU A 326 17.94 17.97 -11.12
N TYR A 327 19.20 18.35 -11.26
CA TYR A 327 19.93 18.32 -12.54
C TYR A 327 20.68 16.98 -12.71
N LYS A 328 19.94 15.88 -12.59
CA LYS A 328 20.44 14.49 -12.63
C LYS A 328 19.54 13.60 -13.47
N LEU A 329 19.00 14.13 -14.58
CA LEU A 329 18.03 13.39 -15.41
C LEU A 329 18.54 12.00 -15.79
N ASP A 330 19.76 11.88 -16.29
CA ASP A 330 20.31 10.61 -16.75
C ASP A 330 20.42 9.58 -15.64
N SER A 331 20.88 9.99 -14.45
CA SER A 331 20.96 9.12 -13.27
C SER A 331 19.58 8.64 -12.83
N ILE A 332 18.58 9.54 -12.84
CA ILE A 332 17.20 9.23 -12.48
C ILE A 332 16.60 8.25 -13.48
N MET A 333 16.78 8.47 -14.78
CA MET A 333 16.33 7.57 -15.84
C MET A 333 17.03 6.19 -15.81
N ASP A 334 18.22 6.12 -15.21
CA ASP A 334 18.93 4.86 -14.92
C ASP A 334 18.57 4.25 -13.57
N GLY A 335 17.52 4.73 -12.93
CA GLY A 335 16.93 4.14 -11.73
C GLY A 335 17.42 4.71 -10.39
N ASP A 336 18.06 5.90 -10.35
CA ASP A 336 18.40 6.58 -9.11
C ASP A 336 17.21 7.43 -8.63
N LEU A 337 16.17 6.76 -8.13
CA LEU A 337 14.93 7.44 -7.69
C LEU A 337 14.94 7.83 -6.23
N ASP A 338 15.85 7.32 -5.41
CA ASP A 338 15.86 7.63 -3.97
C ASP A 338 16.06 9.13 -3.70
N CYS A 339 16.76 9.85 -4.59
CA CYS A 339 16.90 11.31 -4.50
C CYS A 339 15.58 12.09 -4.67
N LEU A 340 14.55 11.48 -5.26
CA LEU A 340 13.20 12.01 -5.37
C LEU A 340 12.26 11.43 -4.29
N ILE A 341 12.35 10.13 -4.05
CA ILE A 341 11.49 9.40 -3.12
C ILE A 341 11.72 9.83 -1.67
N SER A 342 12.99 9.99 -1.26
CA SER A 342 13.31 10.37 0.13
C SER A 342 12.73 11.74 0.52
N PRO A 343 12.86 12.82 -0.26
CA PRO A 343 12.21 14.09 0.05
C PRO A 343 10.67 14.00 0.07
N LEU A 344 10.06 13.23 -0.84
CA LEU A 344 8.61 13.01 -0.86
C LEU A 344 8.13 12.27 0.39
N THR A 345 8.88 11.28 0.83
CA THR A 345 8.59 10.54 2.06
C THR A 345 8.68 11.46 3.28
N THR A 346 9.72 12.31 3.34
CA THR A 346 9.90 13.27 4.43
C THR A 346 8.76 14.29 4.48
N GLU A 347 8.35 14.83 3.33
CA GLU A 347 7.22 15.78 3.26
C GLU A 347 5.91 15.12 3.71
N HIS A 348 5.64 13.90 3.24
CA HIS A 348 4.46 13.14 3.64
C HIS A 348 4.46 12.85 5.16
N GLN A 349 5.60 12.49 5.73
CA GLN A 349 5.74 12.31 7.18
C GLN A 349 5.48 13.61 7.94
N ALA A 350 5.96 14.74 7.43
CA ALA A 350 5.72 16.05 8.03
C ALA A 350 4.23 16.44 7.97
N GLU A 351 3.55 16.16 6.85
CA GLU A 351 2.09 16.36 6.73
C GLU A 351 1.30 15.50 7.74
N LEU A 352 1.69 14.22 7.89
CA LEU A 352 1.05 13.32 8.86
C LEU A 352 1.27 13.78 10.31
N LEU A 353 2.47 14.26 10.64
CA LEU A 353 2.77 14.83 11.97
C LEU A 353 1.96 16.10 12.24
N ALA A 354 1.83 16.98 11.25
CA ALA A 354 1.02 18.18 11.34
C ALA A 354 -0.46 17.84 11.57
N ALA A 355 -1.00 16.88 10.80
CA ALA A 355 -2.39 16.42 10.95
C ALA A 355 -2.66 15.81 12.33
N LEU A 356 -1.70 15.05 12.90
CA LEU A 356 -1.81 14.53 14.26
C LEU A 356 -1.77 15.63 15.31
N ALA A 357 -1.03 16.70 15.07
CA ALA A 357 -0.96 17.85 16.00
C ALA A 357 -2.23 18.72 15.98
N GLU A 358 -2.94 18.77 14.84
CA GLU A 358 -4.19 19.52 14.67
C GLU A 358 -5.43 18.72 15.15
N GLY A 359 -5.32 17.41 15.25
CA GLY A 359 -6.39 16.50 15.68
C GLY A 359 -6.49 16.29 17.20
N GLU A 360 -5.61 16.93 17.96
CA GLU A 360 -5.64 17.06 19.44
C GLU A 360 -6.29 18.40 19.84
#